data_ecb49e5d4dbcd06a643c34dae288a63e
#
_entry.id   ecb49e5d4dbcd06a643c34dae288a63e
#
_cell.length_a   1.000
_cell.length_b   1.000
_cell.length_c   1.000
_cell.angle_alpha   90.00
_cell.angle_beta   90.00
_cell.angle_gamma   90.00
#
_symmetry.space_group_name_H-M   'P 1'
#
loop_
_entity.id
_entity.type
_entity.pdbx_description
1 polymer ?
#
loop_
_entity_poly.entity_id
_entity_poly.type
_entity_poly.pdbx_seq_one_letter_code
_entity_poly.pdbx_strand_id
1 'polypeptide(L)'
;MGQAEITVRPSRVTGNLGDLYGIFFEDLNHAADGGLYAEMVQNRSFEFSVIDNPAYHPLMAWEKIEKKYSRMQWWIQDAHPYSRRNPHYLVCEIFETGEGAGVRN
;
A
#
# COMPACT_ATOMS: atom_id res chain seq x y z
N MET A 1 0.90 -43.34 -3.04
CA MET A 1 1.37 -42.11 -2.40
C MET A 1 1.78 -42.44 -0.97
N GLY A 2 3.02 -42.10 -0.56
CA GLY A 2 3.44 -42.25 0.82
C GLY A 2 2.75 -41.20 1.71
N GLN A 3 2.25 -41.64 2.86
CA GLN A 3 1.78 -40.75 3.91
C GLN A 3 2.96 -40.44 4.83
N ALA A 4 3.14 -39.16 5.18
CA ALA A 4 4.08 -38.71 6.19
C ALA A 4 3.31 -38.12 7.36
N GLU A 5 3.68 -38.51 8.58
CA GLU A 5 3.09 -37.97 9.80
C GLU A 5 4.14 -37.13 10.52
N ILE A 6 3.78 -35.91 10.89
CA ILE A 6 4.62 -35.01 11.69
C ILE A 6 3.97 -34.80 13.04
N THR A 7 4.64 -35.26 14.09
CA THR A 7 4.18 -35.07 15.46
C THR A 7 4.98 -33.99 16.16
N VAL A 8 4.32 -32.90 16.55
CA VAL A 8 4.92 -31.79 17.32
C VAL A 8 4.66 -32.02 18.82
N ARG A 9 5.74 -32.07 19.62
CA ARG A 9 5.68 -32.26 21.08
C ARG A 9 6.22 -31.00 21.78
N PRO A 10 5.38 -30.00 22.07
CA PRO A 10 5.85 -28.71 22.63
C PRO A 10 6.49 -28.82 24.02
N SER A 11 6.17 -29.87 24.77
CA SER A 11 6.75 -30.14 26.09
C SER A 11 8.16 -30.71 26.04
N ARG A 12 8.67 -31.12 24.88
CA ARG A 12 9.99 -31.70 24.71
C ARG A 12 10.90 -30.77 23.93
N VAL A 13 11.68 -30.00 24.64
CA VAL A 13 12.71 -29.12 24.03
C VAL A 13 13.96 -30.00 23.79
N THR A 14 14.39 -30.09 22.53
CA THR A 14 15.56 -30.88 22.11
C THR A 14 16.77 -30.05 21.74
N GLY A 15 16.61 -28.72 21.66
CA GLY A 15 17.68 -27.79 21.36
C GLY A 15 17.24 -26.35 21.56
N ASN A 16 18.21 -25.41 21.55
CA ASN A 16 17.98 -23.97 21.55
C ASN A 16 18.61 -23.42 20.29
N LEU A 17 17.81 -22.66 19.50
CA LEU A 17 18.26 -22.01 18.28
C LEU A 17 19.13 -20.77 18.53
N GLY A 18 19.14 -20.24 19.78
CA GLY A 18 19.82 -18.98 20.09
C GLY A 18 19.22 -17.81 19.32
N ASP A 19 20.08 -16.84 19.01
CA ASP A 19 19.67 -15.58 18.36
C ASP A 19 19.74 -15.62 16.82
N LEU A 20 20.17 -16.75 16.24
CA LEU A 20 20.27 -16.95 14.79
C LEU A 20 18.96 -17.49 14.18
N TYR A 21 17.83 -17.04 14.68
CA TYR A 21 16.52 -17.37 14.14
C TYR A 21 15.97 -16.20 13.35
N GLY A 22 15.55 -16.46 12.13
CA GLY A 22 14.96 -15.43 11.27
C GLY A 22 14.15 -16.03 10.15
N ILE A 23 13.52 -15.15 9.40
CA ILE A 23 12.81 -15.48 8.17
C ILE A 23 13.39 -14.69 7.01
N PHE A 24 13.43 -15.30 5.84
CA PHE A 24 13.61 -14.59 4.58
C PHE A 24 12.23 -14.12 4.09
N PHE A 25 12.13 -12.83 3.81
CA PHE A 25 10.92 -12.24 3.25
C PHE A 25 11.23 -11.64 1.88
N GLU A 26 10.41 -12.00 0.89
CA GLU A 26 10.50 -11.48 -0.47
C GLU A 26 9.12 -10.99 -0.91
N ASP A 27 9.05 -9.74 -1.35
CA ASP A 27 7.82 -9.14 -1.85
C ASP A 27 7.60 -9.51 -3.31
N LEU A 28 6.72 -10.46 -3.55
CA LEU A 28 6.25 -10.85 -4.87
C LEU A 28 4.81 -10.37 -5.06
N ASN A 29 4.54 -9.69 -6.16
CA ASN A 29 3.20 -9.25 -6.53
C ASN A 29 2.49 -8.42 -5.43
N HIS A 30 3.21 -7.52 -4.78
CA HIS A 30 2.70 -6.68 -3.68
C HIS A 30 2.24 -7.46 -2.45
N ALA A 31 2.78 -8.65 -2.21
CA ALA A 31 2.38 -9.50 -1.08
C ALA A 31 2.67 -8.83 0.27
N ALA A 32 3.76 -8.05 0.37
CA ALA A 32 4.09 -7.30 1.57
C ALA A 32 3.12 -6.15 1.83
N ASP A 33 2.73 -5.45 0.80
CA ASP A 33 1.83 -4.29 0.91
C ASP A 33 0.39 -4.69 1.30
N GLY A 34 0.05 -5.94 1.19
CA GLY A 34 -1.23 -6.49 1.65
C GLY A 34 -1.10 -7.56 2.73
N GLY A 35 0.11 -8.02 3.06
CA GLY A 35 0.34 -9.22 3.87
C GLY A 35 0.90 -9.00 5.26
N LEU A 36 1.86 -8.12 5.45
CA LEU A 36 2.54 -7.93 6.74
C LEU A 36 1.85 -6.94 7.68
N TYR A 37 1.16 -5.97 7.16
CA TYR A 37 0.34 -5.05 7.94
C TYR A 37 -1.02 -4.92 7.27
N ALA A 38 -2.03 -4.63 8.06
CA ALA A 38 -3.41 -4.49 7.58
C ALA A 38 -3.63 -3.19 6.77
N GLU A 39 -2.66 -2.81 5.93
CA GLU A 39 -2.76 -1.67 5.02
C GLU A 39 -3.43 -2.11 3.73
N MET A 40 -4.64 -1.65 3.51
CA MET A 40 -5.43 -1.95 2.32
C MET A 40 -5.43 -0.82 1.29
N VAL A 41 -4.92 0.36 1.67
CA VAL A 41 -4.84 1.51 0.78
C VAL A 41 -3.51 1.49 0.03
N GLN A 42 -3.56 1.17 -1.25
CA GLN A 42 -2.38 1.16 -2.10
C GLN A 42 -1.95 2.60 -2.43
N ASN A 43 -0.63 2.84 -2.52
CA ASN A 43 -0.07 4.16 -2.83
C ASN A 43 -0.62 5.28 -1.93
N ARG A 44 -0.76 5.00 -0.64
CA ARG A 44 -1.36 5.91 0.36
C ARG A 44 -0.64 7.26 0.49
N SER A 45 0.66 7.27 0.19
CA SER A 45 1.51 8.46 0.29
C SER A 45 1.78 9.13 -1.05
N PHE A 46 1.20 8.62 -2.15
CA PHE A 46 1.38 9.14 -3.51
C PHE A 46 2.84 9.14 -3.99
N GLU A 47 3.63 8.19 -3.49
CA GLU A 47 5.07 8.10 -3.77
C GLU A 47 5.41 7.11 -4.91
N PHE A 48 4.41 6.49 -5.55
CA PHE A 48 4.67 5.62 -6.68
C PHE A 48 5.34 6.38 -7.83
N SER A 49 6.47 5.88 -8.29
CA SER A 49 7.36 6.56 -9.23
C SER A 49 7.79 5.65 -10.37
N VAL A 50 7.99 6.22 -11.53
CA VAL A 50 8.57 5.54 -12.70
C VAL A 50 9.99 4.99 -12.44
N ILE A 51 10.67 5.46 -11.39
CA ILE A 51 11.98 4.95 -10.98
C ILE A 51 11.85 3.52 -10.43
N ASP A 52 10.77 3.24 -9.70
CA ASP A 52 10.51 1.93 -9.12
C ASP A 52 9.94 0.96 -10.15
N ASN A 53 9.05 1.45 -11.01
CA ASN A 53 8.49 0.67 -12.10
C ASN A 53 8.02 1.64 -13.21
N PRO A 54 8.37 1.39 -14.48
CA PRO A 54 7.97 2.25 -15.61
C PRO A 54 6.45 2.45 -15.77
N ALA A 55 5.64 1.56 -15.23
CA ALA A 55 4.18 1.66 -15.26
C ALA A 55 3.60 2.49 -14.10
N TYR A 56 4.41 2.86 -13.12
CA TYR A 56 3.94 3.60 -11.95
C TYR A 56 3.80 5.09 -12.23
N HIS A 57 2.82 5.69 -11.60
CA HIS A 57 2.61 7.13 -11.55
C HIS A 57 1.99 7.52 -10.19
N PRO A 58 2.13 8.78 -9.76
CA PRO A 58 1.73 9.19 -8.40
C PRO A 58 0.25 8.99 -8.05
N LEU A 59 -0.65 9.00 -9.03
CA LEU A 59 -2.09 8.76 -8.82
C LEU A 59 -2.50 7.28 -8.99
N MET A 60 -1.55 6.38 -9.23
CA MET A 60 -1.84 4.96 -9.40
C MET A 60 -2.58 4.40 -8.19
N ALA A 61 -3.54 3.51 -8.42
CA ALA A 61 -4.47 2.94 -7.45
C ALA A 61 -5.54 3.91 -6.91
N TRP A 62 -5.54 5.17 -7.36
CA TRP A 62 -6.56 6.13 -6.99
C TRP A 62 -7.44 6.48 -8.18
N GLU A 63 -8.71 6.66 -7.93
CA GLU A 63 -9.68 7.05 -8.94
C GLU A 63 -10.46 8.30 -8.52
N LYS A 64 -10.69 9.18 -9.48
CA LYS A 64 -11.55 10.33 -9.32
C LYS A 64 -13.02 9.91 -9.43
N ILE A 65 -13.84 10.35 -8.49
CA ILE A 65 -15.29 10.14 -8.50
C ILE A 65 -15.97 11.49 -8.70
N GLU A 66 -16.77 11.61 -9.74
CA GLU A 66 -17.64 12.76 -9.98
C GLU A 66 -19.07 12.22 -10.14
N LYS A 67 -19.94 12.54 -9.19
CA LYS A 67 -21.37 12.26 -9.29
C LYS A 67 -22.07 13.34 -10.13
N LYS A 68 -23.35 13.14 -10.37
CA LYS A 68 -24.14 14.03 -11.24
C LYS A 68 -24.01 15.51 -10.87
N TYR A 69 -23.73 16.33 -11.87
CA TYR A 69 -23.51 17.77 -11.73
C TYR A 69 -22.34 18.17 -10.83
N SER A 70 -21.42 17.25 -10.54
CA SER A 70 -20.20 17.58 -9.83
C SER A 70 -19.02 17.65 -10.81
N ARG A 71 -18.04 18.49 -10.47
CA ARG A 71 -16.81 18.65 -11.26
C ARG A 71 -15.65 19.02 -10.38
N MET A 72 -14.55 18.28 -10.50
CA MET A 72 -13.32 18.58 -9.79
C MET A 72 -12.07 18.31 -10.64
N GLN A 73 -10.97 18.99 -10.29
CA GLN A 73 -9.63 18.65 -10.71
C GLN A 73 -8.85 18.04 -9.54
N TRP A 74 -7.87 17.24 -9.86
CA TRP A 74 -7.00 16.66 -8.87
C TRP A 74 -5.59 16.50 -9.42
N TRP A 75 -4.60 16.65 -8.56
CA TRP A 75 -3.19 16.47 -8.91
C TRP A 75 -2.37 16.19 -7.66
N ILE A 76 -1.15 15.69 -7.86
CA ILE A 76 -0.18 15.52 -6.80
C ILE A 76 0.71 16.73 -6.71
N GLN A 77 0.99 17.18 -5.50
CA GLN A 77 1.83 18.34 -5.19
C GLN A 77 2.82 17.99 -4.08
N ASP A 78 3.96 18.67 -4.07
CA ASP A 78 5.04 18.55 -3.09
C ASP A 78 5.46 19.89 -2.48
N ALA A 79 4.81 20.98 -2.85
CA ALA A 79 5.08 22.30 -2.32
C ALA A 79 4.59 22.43 -0.86
N HIS A 80 5.48 22.79 0.06
CA HIS A 80 5.18 22.91 1.50
C HIS A 80 4.60 21.63 2.12
N PRO A 81 5.28 20.47 1.98
CA PRO A 81 4.74 19.21 2.46
C PRO A 81 4.62 19.17 3.99
N TYR A 82 3.62 18.43 4.48
CA TYR A 82 3.48 18.15 5.91
C TYR A 82 4.69 17.38 6.45
N SER A 83 5.25 16.47 5.67
CA SER A 83 6.44 15.70 6.01
C SER A 83 7.44 15.72 4.86
N ARG A 84 8.71 16.01 5.18
CA ARG A 84 9.78 15.93 4.18
C ARG A 84 10.14 14.49 3.78
N ARG A 85 9.73 13.49 4.57
CA ARG A 85 9.98 12.07 4.26
C ARG A 85 8.97 11.53 3.25
N ASN A 86 7.73 12.04 3.30
CA ASN A 86 6.68 11.76 2.34
C ASN A 86 6.16 13.11 1.85
N PRO A 87 6.80 13.71 0.85
CA PRO A 87 6.51 15.06 0.45
C PRO A 87 5.25 15.21 -0.39
N HIS A 88 4.81 14.15 -1.05
CA HIS A 88 3.69 14.22 -1.95
C HIS A 88 2.35 14.20 -1.22
N TYR A 89 1.40 14.97 -1.73
CA TYR A 89 0.02 14.98 -1.26
C TYR A 89 -0.95 15.27 -2.41
N LEU A 90 -2.17 14.77 -2.24
CA LEU A 90 -3.24 14.97 -3.21
C LEU A 90 -3.91 16.32 -2.99
N VAL A 91 -4.06 17.10 -4.05
CA VAL A 91 -4.90 18.30 -4.10
C VAL A 91 -6.16 17.98 -4.89
N CYS A 92 -7.31 18.30 -4.31
CA CYS A 92 -8.60 18.22 -4.97
C CYS A 92 -9.24 19.61 -4.99
N GLU A 93 -9.51 20.15 -6.17
CA GLU A 93 -10.20 21.40 -6.36
C GLU A 93 -11.60 21.14 -6.92
N ILE A 94 -12.63 21.46 -6.14
CA ILE A 94 -14.02 21.19 -6.50
C ILE A 94 -14.62 22.49 -7.08
N PHE A 95 -14.98 22.47 -8.35
CA PHE A 95 -15.60 23.58 -9.05
C PHE A 95 -17.12 23.57 -8.91
N GLU A 96 -17.71 22.38 -8.99
CA GLU A 96 -19.14 22.17 -8.89
C GLU A 96 -19.39 21.01 -7.92
N THR A 97 -20.14 21.25 -6.87
CA THR A 97 -20.38 20.26 -5.84
C THR A 97 -21.35 19.17 -6.27
N GLY A 98 -22.38 19.53 -7.06
CA GLY A 98 -23.38 18.58 -7.55
C GLY A 98 -23.86 17.60 -6.51
N GLU A 99 -23.92 16.30 -6.85
CA GLU A 99 -24.24 15.23 -5.92
C GLU A 99 -23.00 14.71 -5.16
N GLY A 100 -21.84 15.34 -5.35
CA GLY A 100 -20.60 15.05 -4.66
C GLY A 100 -19.46 14.66 -5.60
N ALA A 101 -18.26 15.05 -5.22
CA ALA A 101 -17.01 14.68 -5.86
C ALA A 101 -16.03 14.15 -4.79
N GLY A 102 -15.11 13.29 -5.19
CA GLY A 102 -14.13 12.73 -4.27
C GLY A 102 -13.18 11.76 -4.95
N VAL A 103 -12.49 10.99 -4.14
CA VAL A 103 -11.55 9.98 -4.59
C VAL A 103 -11.81 8.64 -3.91
N ARG A 104 -11.42 7.57 -4.58
CA ARG A 104 -11.37 6.22 -4.00
C ARG A 104 -10.08 5.51 -4.35
N ASN A 105 -9.73 4.56 -3.52
CA ASN A 105 -8.63 3.63 -3.71
C ASN A 105 -9.14 2.22 -3.91
#